data_bc4357bc84849c4593afdffea9896cf2
#
_entry.id   bc4357bc84849c4593afdffea9896cf2
#
_cell.length_a   1.000
_cell.length_b   1.000
_cell.length_c   1.000
_cell.angle_alpha   90.00
_cell.angle_beta   90.00
_cell.angle_gamma   90.00
#
_symmetry.space_group_name_H-M   'P 1'
#
loop_
_entity.id
_entity.type
_entity.pdbx_description
1 polymer ?
#
loop_
_entity_poly.entity_id
_entity_poly.type
_entity_poly.pdbx_seq_one_letter_code
_entity_poly.pdbx_strand_id
1 'polypeptide(L)'
;MGQKLLREYYELCEGGVCQDLLTEAEKKFVAEGGMILTGKLQDGGIVNGNKRMYPPEVIIREVNNYKKLVAEHRALGELDHPENNVVSLERVSHRVTEIWMDGNVAMGKVQVMNTPAGKILQELVNGGCKMGISSRGMGSVREEKDVTIVEDDFQLICFDFVSEPSTPNAFMMQESKNFQNKLLTKEDKINRLMNDILIDELVNDEKE
;
A
#
# COMPACT_ATOMS: atom_id res chain seq x y z
N MET A 1 19.38 -29.03 -2.00
CA MET A 1 18.11 -28.69 -1.34
C MET A 1 17.44 -27.60 -2.15
N GLY A 2 16.38 -27.93 -2.91
CA GLY A 2 15.72 -26.97 -3.79
C GLY A 2 15.03 -25.88 -2.98
N GLN A 3 15.28 -24.62 -3.34
CA GLN A 3 14.55 -23.48 -2.82
C GLN A 3 13.10 -23.58 -3.29
N LYS A 4 12.14 -23.68 -2.36
CA LYS A 4 10.72 -23.56 -2.67
C LYS A 4 10.40 -22.07 -2.79
N LEU A 5 9.85 -21.66 -3.93
CA LEU A 5 9.25 -20.35 -4.10
C LEU A 5 8.03 -20.27 -3.15
N LEU A 6 8.19 -19.59 -2.03
CA LEU A 6 7.10 -19.28 -1.12
C LEU A 6 6.37 -18.08 -1.70
N ARG A 7 5.36 -18.31 -2.52
CA ARG A 7 4.37 -17.31 -2.89
C ARG A 7 3.35 -17.27 -1.77
N GLU A 8 3.49 -16.35 -0.85
CA GLU A 8 2.41 -15.99 0.06
C GLU A 8 1.44 -15.12 -0.72
N TYR A 9 0.50 -15.77 -1.38
CA TYR A 9 -0.74 -15.11 -1.75
C TYR A 9 -1.52 -14.98 -0.45
N TYR A 10 -1.62 -13.77 0.09
CA TYR A 10 -2.79 -13.46 0.89
C TYR A 10 -3.97 -13.67 -0.06
N GLU A 11 -4.76 -14.70 0.18
CA GLU A 11 -6.10 -14.80 -0.37
C GLU A 11 -6.89 -13.62 0.23
N LEU A 12 -6.69 -12.45 -0.35
CA LEU A 12 -7.65 -11.39 -0.27
C LEU A 12 -8.94 -12.02 -0.78
N CYS A 13 -10.00 -11.94 0.02
CA CYS A 13 -11.29 -12.54 -0.20
C CYS A 13 -11.65 -12.66 -1.68
N GLU A 14 -12.31 -13.74 -2.05
CA GLU A 14 -12.65 -14.12 -3.44
C GLU A 14 -13.02 -12.90 -4.29
N GLY A 15 -12.20 -12.54 -5.27
CA GLY A 15 -12.39 -11.36 -6.10
C GLY A 15 -11.55 -10.13 -5.72
N GLY A 16 -10.62 -10.22 -4.74
CA GLY A 16 -9.73 -9.11 -4.37
C GLY A 16 -10.40 -8.03 -3.49
N VAL A 17 -11.58 -8.28 -2.96
CA VAL A 17 -12.35 -7.35 -2.11
C VAL A 17 -12.66 -8.03 -0.79
N CYS A 18 -12.02 -7.60 0.29
CA CYS A 18 -12.39 -7.99 1.63
C CYS A 18 -13.52 -7.10 2.16
N GLN A 19 -14.76 -7.42 1.82
CA GLN A 19 -15.93 -6.74 2.39
C GLN A 19 -15.96 -6.82 3.93
N ASP A 20 -15.34 -7.84 4.50
CA ASP A 20 -15.26 -8.04 5.95
C ASP A 20 -14.30 -7.05 6.64
N LEU A 21 -13.44 -6.35 5.89
CA LEU A 21 -12.56 -5.32 6.41
C LEU A 21 -13.23 -3.93 6.49
N LEU A 22 -14.39 -3.74 5.87
CA LEU A 22 -15.12 -2.47 5.89
C LEU A 22 -16.13 -2.45 7.03
N THR A 23 -16.09 -1.39 7.83
CA THR A 23 -17.15 -1.06 8.78
C THR A 23 -18.43 -0.68 8.04
N GLU A 24 -19.59 -0.73 8.71
CA GLU A 24 -20.87 -0.34 8.11
C GLU A 24 -20.88 1.12 7.61
N ALA A 25 -20.15 2.02 8.30
CA ALA A 25 -20.00 3.39 7.86
C ALA A 25 -19.15 3.51 6.58
N GLU A 26 -18.09 2.72 6.46
CA GLU A 26 -17.25 2.65 5.27
C GLU A 26 -18.01 2.03 4.09
N LYS A 27 -18.78 0.97 4.33
CA LYS A 27 -19.67 0.38 3.32
C LYS A 27 -20.66 1.42 2.79
N LYS A 28 -21.26 2.22 3.66
CA LYS A 28 -22.16 3.31 3.26
C LYS A 28 -21.40 4.37 2.44
N PHE A 29 -20.22 4.79 2.89
CA PHE A 29 -19.38 5.76 2.18
C PHE A 29 -19.03 5.30 0.76
N VAL A 30 -18.58 4.04 0.62
CA VAL A 30 -18.31 3.42 -0.69
C VAL A 30 -19.59 3.32 -1.49
N ALA A 31 -20.75 3.04 -0.82
CA ALA A 31 -22.08 3.01 -1.42
C ALA A 31 -22.48 4.34 -2.07
N GLU A 32 -22.04 5.44 -1.54
CA GLU A 32 -22.33 6.80 -2.01
C GLU A 32 -21.27 7.30 -3.01
N GLY A 33 -20.38 6.44 -3.50
CA GLY A 33 -19.37 6.78 -4.52
C GLY A 33 -18.00 7.16 -3.93
N GLY A 34 -17.82 7.01 -2.60
CA GLY A 34 -16.52 7.19 -1.95
C GLY A 34 -15.56 6.04 -2.28
N MET A 35 -14.28 6.24 -2.03
CA MET A 35 -13.24 5.25 -2.29
C MET A 35 -12.42 4.98 -1.03
N ILE A 36 -12.28 3.72 -0.68
CA ILE A 36 -11.40 3.18 0.35
C ILE A 36 -10.37 2.28 -0.34
N LEU A 37 -9.11 2.46 0.01
CA LEU A 37 -8.00 1.65 -0.48
C LEU A 37 -7.31 0.98 0.71
N THR A 38 -6.93 -0.28 0.56
CA THR A 38 -6.24 -1.07 1.61
C THR A 38 -4.98 -1.69 1.04
N GLY A 39 -3.93 -1.75 1.82
CA GLY A 39 -2.69 -2.39 1.39
C GLY A 39 -1.53 -2.17 2.33
N LYS A 40 -0.36 -2.61 1.86
CA LYS A 40 0.91 -2.42 2.52
C LYS A 40 1.32 -0.94 2.45
N LEU A 41 1.74 -0.38 3.58
CA LEU A 41 2.27 0.97 3.68
C LEU A 41 3.80 0.98 3.70
N GLN A 42 4.43 0.09 4.50
CA GLN A 42 5.89 0.03 4.64
C GLN A 42 6.37 -1.30 5.21
N ASP A 43 7.57 -1.72 4.80
CA ASP A 43 8.29 -2.86 5.38
C ASP A 43 9.29 -2.41 6.44
N GLY A 44 9.38 -3.16 7.54
CA GLY A 44 10.49 -3.12 8.48
C GLY A 44 11.48 -4.26 8.22
N GLY A 45 12.79 -3.98 8.30
CA GLY A 45 13.85 -4.97 8.15
C GLY A 45 14.19 -5.36 6.71
N ILE A 46 13.55 -4.76 5.70
CA ILE A 46 13.79 -5.04 4.28
C ILE A 46 14.42 -3.81 3.61
N VAL A 47 15.43 -4.04 2.76
CA VAL A 47 16.02 -2.98 1.94
C VAL A 47 15.04 -2.61 0.83
N ASN A 48 14.65 -1.35 0.77
CA ASN A 48 13.71 -0.82 -0.22
C ASN A 48 14.42 -0.38 -1.51
N GLY A 49 13.63 0.08 -2.49
CA GLY A 49 14.12 0.53 -3.80
C GLY A 49 15.12 1.69 -3.74
N ASN A 50 15.11 2.48 -2.65
CA ASN A 50 16.07 3.55 -2.40
C ASN A 50 17.35 3.07 -1.64
N LYS A 51 17.59 1.75 -1.59
CA LYS A 51 18.65 1.12 -0.80
C LYS A 51 18.62 1.47 0.70
N ARG A 52 17.44 1.78 1.22
CA ARG A 52 17.22 2.15 2.61
C ARG A 52 16.52 1.03 3.35
N MET A 53 16.96 0.77 4.58
CA MET A 53 16.35 -0.20 5.48
C MET A 53 15.90 0.51 6.76
N TYR A 54 14.67 0.26 7.15
CA TYR A 54 14.08 0.73 8.40
C TYR A 54 14.08 -0.43 9.39
N PRO A 55 14.76 -0.33 10.55
CA PRO A 55 14.67 -1.37 11.57
C PRO A 55 13.22 -1.66 11.97
N PRO A 56 12.81 -2.93 12.19
CA PRO A 56 11.44 -3.26 12.53
C PRO A 56 10.91 -2.52 13.76
N GLU A 57 11.74 -2.37 14.78
CA GLU A 57 11.41 -1.65 16.02
C GLU A 57 11.09 -0.17 15.78
N VAL A 58 11.77 0.47 14.83
CA VAL A 58 11.51 1.86 14.42
C VAL A 58 10.12 1.95 13.75
N ILE A 59 9.81 1.04 12.83
CA ILE A 59 8.50 1.03 12.16
C ILE A 59 7.38 0.72 13.16
N ILE A 60 7.55 -0.26 14.04
CA ILE A 60 6.55 -0.60 15.07
C ILE A 60 6.26 0.61 15.97
N ARG A 61 7.32 1.31 16.41
CA ARG A 61 7.18 2.53 17.23
C ARG A 61 6.42 3.61 16.48
N GLU A 62 6.81 3.89 15.23
CA GLU A 62 6.21 4.96 14.45
C GLU A 62 4.77 4.65 14.04
N VAL A 63 4.43 3.41 13.75
CA VAL A 63 3.03 2.98 13.54
C VAL A 63 2.19 3.23 14.80
N ASN A 64 2.72 2.92 15.99
CA ASN A 64 2.01 3.18 17.24
C ASN A 64 1.84 4.68 17.51
N ASN A 65 2.85 5.50 17.22
CA ASN A 65 2.74 6.96 17.32
C ASN A 65 1.71 7.52 16.32
N TYR A 66 1.72 7.00 15.08
CA TYR A 66 0.83 7.44 14.01
C TYR A 66 -0.64 7.13 14.26
N LYS A 67 -0.96 6.09 15.04
CA LYS A 67 -2.34 5.76 15.48
C LYS A 67 -3.04 6.93 16.17
N LYS A 68 -2.29 7.81 16.84
CA LYS A 68 -2.84 9.02 17.43
C LYS A 68 -3.38 9.97 16.36
N LEU A 69 -2.63 10.19 15.29
CA LEU A 69 -3.08 11.02 14.16
C LEU A 69 -4.29 10.42 13.47
N VAL A 70 -4.34 9.09 13.35
CA VAL A 70 -5.49 8.36 12.80
C VAL A 70 -6.73 8.60 13.67
N ALA A 71 -6.62 8.41 14.98
CA ALA A 71 -7.72 8.61 15.92
C ALA A 71 -8.23 10.07 15.95
N GLU A 72 -7.33 11.03 15.76
CA GLU A 72 -7.65 12.47 15.69
C GLU A 72 -8.11 12.92 14.28
N HIS A 73 -8.23 12.00 13.31
CA HIS A 73 -8.54 12.30 11.90
C HIS A 73 -7.55 13.28 11.23
N ARG A 74 -6.31 13.28 11.66
CA ARG A 74 -5.22 14.16 11.19
C ARG A 74 -4.16 13.43 10.37
N ALA A 75 -4.31 12.13 10.15
CA ALA A 75 -3.40 11.30 9.35
C ALA A 75 -3.59 11.55 7.84
N LEU A 76 -3.31 12.78 7.40
CA LEU A 76 -3.48 13.24 6.03
C LEU A 76 -2.26 12.87 5.19
N GLY A 77 -2.48 12.59 3.89
CA GLY A 77 -1.43 12.34 2.92
C GLY A 77 -1.70 13.07 1.59
N GLU A 78 -0.64 13.25 0.82
CA GLU A 78 -0.66 14.01 -0.43
C GLU A 78 -0.64 13.08 -1.65
N LEU A 79 -0.98 13.64 -2.81
CA LEU A 79 -0.70 13.06 -4.10
C LEU A 79 0.67 13.59 -4.54
N ASP A 80 1.54 12.69 -4.99
CA ASP A 80 2.98 12.87 -5.15
C ASP A 80 3.74 13.09 -3.83
N HIS A 81 5.06 12.95 -3.90
CA HIS A 81 5.96 12.98 -2.77
C HIS A 81 6.74 14.30 -2.75
N PRO A 82 6.22 15.36 -2.09
CA PRO A 82 6.92 16.63 -2.03
C PRO A 82 8.17 16.57 -1.16
N GLU A 83 9.12 17.45 -1.38
CA GLU A 83 10.34 17.58 -0.57
C GLU A 83 10.08 18.19 0.83
N ASN A 84 8.88 18.68 1.08
CA ASN A 84 8.53 19.35 2.33
C ASN A 84 8.28 18.37 3.47
N ASN A 85 8.64 18.79 4.68
CA ASN A 85 8.39 18.02 5.92
C ASN A 85 7.01 18.31 6.56
N VAL A 86 6.18 19.13 5.92
CA VAL A 86 4.83 19.48 6.36
C VAL A 86 3.84 19.11 5.26
N VAL A 87 2.71 18.51 5.64
CA VAL A 87 1.62 18.17 4.73
C VAL A 87 0.93 19.45 4.26
N SER A 88 0.90 19.68 2.94
CA SER A 88 0.17 20.79 2.34
C SER A 88 -1.31 20.45 2.20
N LEU A 89 -2.17 21.21 2.87
CA LEU A 89 -3.62 20.98 2.82
C LEU A 89 -4.21 21.12 1.42
N GLU A 90 -3.58 21.92 0.55
CA GLU A 90 -3.99 22.06 -0.85
C GLU A 90 -3.76 20.80 -1.68
N ARG A 91 -2.80 19.95 -1.26
CA ARG A 91 -2.39 18.74 -1.97
C ARG A 91 -2.93 17.47 -1.35
N VAL A 92 -3.67 17.58 -0.24
CA VAL A 92 -4.26 16.41 0.43
C VAL A 92 -5.16 15.66 -0.53
N SER A 93 -4.86 14.40 -0.76
CA SER A 93 -5.64 13.47 -1.59
C SER A 93 -6.40 12.44 -0.78
N HIS A 94 -5.92 12.11 0.41
CA HIS A 94 -6.46 11.05 1.25
C HIS A 94 -6.14 11.25 2.72
N ARG A 95 -6.75 10.42 3.55
CA ARG A 95 -6.38 10.24 4.96
C ARG A 95 -6.25 8.76 5.29
N VAL A 96 -5.33 8.40 6.15
CA VAL A 96 -5.25 7.06 6.72
C VAL A 96 -6.35 6.93 7.78
N THR A 97 -7.21 5.92 7.64
CA THR A 97 -8.33 5.65 8.57
C THR A 97 -8.02 4.54 9.54
N GLU A 98 -7.11 3.65 9.18
CA GLU A 98 -6.65 2.54 10.01
C GLU A 98 -5.19 2.22 9.68
N ILE A 99 -4.40 1.85 10.70
CA ILE A 99 -3.02 1.39 10.55
C ILE A 99 -2.72 0.31 11.58
N TRP A 100 -2.10 -0.78 11.14
CA TRP A 100 -1.71 -1.89 12.01
C TRP A 100 -0.41 -2.54 11.55
N MET A 101 0.17 -3.38 12.39
CA MET A 101 1.32 -4.20 12.02
C MET A 101 0.85 -5.62 11.70
N ASP A 102 1.38 -6.18 10.61
CA ASP A 102 1.33 -7.60 10.28
C ASP A 102 2.77 -8.12 10.25
N GLY A 103 3.20 -8.74 11.34
CA GLY A 103 4.62 -9.00 11.58
C GLY A 103 5.45 -7.72 11.55
N ASN A 104 6.39 -7.63 10.62
CA ASN A 104 7.23 -6.44 10.40
C ASN A 104 6.68 -5.50 9.31
N VAL A 105 5.49 -5.77 8.79
CA VAL A 105 4.87 -4.98 7.72
C VAL A 105 3.83 -4.04 8.31
N ALA A 106 3.94 -2.77 8.03
CA ALA A 106 2.89 -1.79 8.31
C ALA A 106 1.83 -1.89 7.21
N MET A 107 0.62 -2.21 7.60
CA MET A 107 -0.57 -2.27 6.75
C MET A 107 -1.50 -1.12 7.08
N GLY A 108 -2.31 -0.69 6.13
CA GLY A 108 -3.25 0.39 6.40
C GLY A 108 -4.42 0.46 5.44
N LYS A 109 -5.41 1.21 5.89
CA LYS A 109 -6.61 1.56 5.16
C LYS A 109 -6.65 3.07 4.96
N VAL A 110 -6.92 3.53 3.75
CA VAL A 110 -6.98 4.94 3.42
C VAL A 110 -8.29 5.30 2.76
N GLN A 111 -8.84 6.42 3.14
CA GLN A 111 -10.02 7.03 2.53
C GLN A 111 -9.59 8.15 1.59
N VAL A 112 -9.95 8.04 0.32
CA VAL A 112 -9.76 9.12 -0.65
C VAL A 112 -10.68 10.29 -0.32
N MET A 113 -10.13 11.49 -0.27
CA MET A 113 -10.84 12.70 0.13
C MET A 113 -11.47 13.40 -1.09
N ASN A 114 -12.61 14.07 -0.89
CA ASN A 114 -13.24 14.86 -1.96
C ASN A 114 -12.54 16.24 -2.12
N THR A 115 -11.22 16.22 -2.32
CA THR A 115 -10.38 17.37 -2.64
C THR A 115 -9.97 17.33 -4.11
N PRO A 116 -9.42 18.41 -4.70
CA PRO A 116 -8.91 18.35 -6.07
C PRO A 116 -7.91 17.23 -6.32
N ALA A 117 -6.92 17.05 -5.41
CA ALA A 117 -5.93 15.99 -5.50
C ALA A 117 -6.56 14.59 -5.29
N GLY A 118 -7.54 14.47 -4.37
CA GLY A 118 -8.26 13.22 -4.15
C GLY A 118 -9.12 12.81 -5.35
N LYS A 119 -9.70 13.77 -6.06
CA LYS A 119 -10.43 13.47 -7.32
C LYS A 119 -9.49 12.93 -8.39
N ILE A 120 -8.30 13.52 -8.54
CA ILE A 120 -7.28 13.01 -9.47
C ILE A 120 -6.92 11.57 -9.10
N LEU A 121 -6.63 11.31 -7.83
CA LEU A 121 -6.32 9.96 -7.35
C LEU A 121 -7.47 8.98 -7.65
N GLN A 122 -8.71 9.38 -7.37
CA GLN A 122 -9.90 8.56 -7.61
C GLN A 122 -10.05 8.19 -9.10
N GLU A 123 -9.86 9.16 -10.00
CA GLU A 123 -9.95 8.93 -11.44
C GLU A 123 -8.81 8.05 -11.97
N LEU A 124 -7.59 8.20 -11.44
CA LEU A 124 -6.48 7.31 -11.78
C LEU A 124 -6.78 5.86 -11.39
N VAL A 125 -7.28 5.65 -10.16
CA VAL A 125 -7.64 4.30 -9.69
C VAL A 125 -8.81 3.73 -10.49
N ASN A 126 -9.86 4.52 -10.75
CA ASN A 126 -11.00 4.11 -11.58
C ASN A 126 -10.59 3.77 -13.02
N GLY A 127 -9.58 4.47 -13.53
CA GLY A 127 -8.95 4.20 -14.83
C GLY A 127 -8.04 2.98 -14.87
N GLY A 128 -7.90 2.26 -13.74
CA GLY A 128 -7.09 1.04 -13.65
C GLY A 128 -5.60 1.29 -13.36
N CYS A 129 -5.21 2.53 -13.04
CA CYS A 129 -3.83 2.81 -12.65
C CYS A 129 -3.52 2.18 -11.28
N LYS A 130 -2.41 1.44 -11.20
CA LYS A 130 -1.90 0.95 -9.92
C LYS A 130 -1.22 2.10 -9.19
N MET A 131 -1.76 2.48 -8.06
CA MET A 131 -1.19 3.54 -7.23
C MET A 131 -0.43 2.94 -6.06
N GLY A 132 0.83 3.36 -5.92
CA GLY A 132 1.69 3.03 -4.80
C GLY A 132 1.49 3.99 -3.63
N ILE A 133 1.96 3.57 -2.46
CA ILE A 133 2.04 4.42 -1.28
C ILE A 133 3.46 4.41 -0.73
N SER A 134 3.94 5.54 -0.25
CA SER A 134 5.28 5.70 0.27
C SER A 134 5.28 6.55 1.54
N SER A 135 6.06 6.15 2.54
CA SER A 135 6.21 6.91 3.77
C SER A 135 7.10 8.14 3.58
N ARG A 136 6.74 9.25 4.21
CA ARG A 136 7.54 10.44 4.36
C ARG A 136 7.81 10.68 5.83
N GLY A 137 9.08 10.91 6.17
CA GLY A 137 9.50 11.14 7.54
C GLY A 137 10.84 11.83 7.61
N MET A 138 11.25 12.17 8.82
CA MET A 138 12.55 12.78 9.13
C MET A 138 13.31 11.90 10.12
N GLY A 139 14.60 11.83 9.98
CA GLY A 139 15.48 11.10 10.89
C GLY A 139 16.89 11.02 10.36
N SER A 140 17.82 10.61 11.21
CA SER A 140 19.20 10.36 10.85
C SER A 140 19.35 9.02 10.15
N VAL A 141 20.40 8.88 9.36
CA VAL A 141 20.74 7.65 8.68
C VAL A 141 22.22 7.35 8.86
N ARG A 142 22.57 6.06 8.84
CA ARG A 142 23.97 5.61 8.78
C ARG A 142 24.16 4.74 7.55
N GLU A 143 25.31 4.85 6.94
CA GLU A 143 25.71 3.97 5.84
C GLU A 143 26.36 2.69 6.39
N GLU A 144 25.87 1.56 5.97
CA GLU A 144 26.45 0.25 6.29
C GLU A 144 26.62 -0.56 5.01
N LYS A 145 27.86 -0.66 4.52
CA LYS A 145 28.19 -1.24 3.21
C LYS A 145 27.44 -0.49 2.10
N ASP A 146 26.50 -1.16 1.40
CA ASP A 146 25.73 -0.59 0.30
C ASP A 146 24.28 -0.28 0.69
N VAL A 147 23.97 -0.24 2.00
CA VAL A 147 22.63 -0.01 2.55
C VAL A 147 22.63 1.19 3.49
N THR A 148 21.69 2.06 3.33
CA THR A 148 21.40 3.17 4.23
C THR A 148 20.43 2.71 5.32
N ILE A 149 20.87 2.64 6.57
CA ILE A 149 20.04 2.24 7.71
C ILE A 149 19.47 3.48 8.38
N VAL A 150 18.15 3.49 8.58
CA VAL A 150 17.45 4.57 9.29
C VAL A 150 17.68 4.42 10.79
N GLU A 151 18.03 5.51 11.44
CA GLU A 151 18.31 5.52 12.88
C GLU A 151 17.03 5.63 13.72
N ASP A 152 17.21 5.48 15.03
CA ASP A 152 16.12 5.42 16.01
C ASP A 152 15.42 6.79 16.23
N ASP A 153 15.99 7.89 15.77
CA ASP A 153 15.39 9.23 15.81
C ASP A 153 14.36 9.48 14.69
N PHE A 154 14.11 8.48 13.84
CA PHE A 154 13.13 8.60 12.75
C PHE A 154 11.73 8.95 13.28
N GLN A 155 11.08 9.90 12.61
CA GLN A 155 9.73 10.34 12.87
C GLN A 155 8.91 10.27 11.57
N LEU A 156 7.86 9.46 11.57
CA LEU A 156 6.93 9.35 10.46
C LEU A 156 6.01 10.58 10.41
N ILE A 157 5.97 11.24 9.26
CA ILE A 157 5.12 12.41 9.02
C ILE A 157 3.78 11.97 8.40
N CYS A 158 3.84 11.25 7.28
CA CYS A 158 2.66 10.81 6.55
C CYS A 158 3.00 9.66 5.58
N PHE A 159 1.96 9.17 4.93
CA PHE A 159 2.05 8.32 3.75
C PHE A 159 1.47 9.07 2.57
N ASP A 160 2.17 9.11 1.44
CA ASP A 160 1.78 9.81 0.22
C ASP A 160 1.51 8.81 -0.91
N PHE A 161 0.55 9.10 -1.79
CA PHE A 161 0.35 8.32 -3.01
C PHE A 161 1.35 8.70 -4.08
N VAL A 162 1.98 7.68 -4.67
CA VAL A 162 3.02 7.82 -5.70
C VAL A 162 2.78 6.83 -6.83
N SER A 163 3.36 7.11 -8.00
CA SER A 163 3.35 6.17 -9.13
C SER A 163 4.25 4.96 -8.88
N GLU A 164 5.42 5.19 -8.26
CA GLU A 164 6.38 4.13 -7.92
C GLU A 164 6.76 4.19 -6.43
N PRO A 165 6.26 3.27 -5.60
CA PRO A 165 6.60 3.23 -4.18
C PRO A 165 8.01 2.67 -3.96
N SER A 166 8.76 3.26 -3.02
CA SER A 166 10.08 2.74 -2.64
C SER A 166 9.99 1.41 -1.88
N THR A 167 8.92 1.17 -1.15
CA THR A 167 8.64 -0.10 -0.48
C THR A 167 8.17 -1.13 -1.51
N PRO A 168 8.82 -2.30 -1.63
CA PRO A 168 8.41 -3.32 -2.58
C PRO A 168 6.95 -3.73 -2.42
N ASN A 169 6.21 -3.75 -3.52
CA ASN A 169 4.78 -4.14 -3.56
C ASN A 169 3.84 -3.31 -2.66
N ALA A 170 4.21 -2.07 -2.30
CA ALA A 170 3.34 -1.16 -1.56
C ALA A 170 2.29 -0.50 -2.49
N PHE A 171 1.52 -1.34 -3.19
CA PHE A 171 0.38 -0.88 -3.99
C PHE A 171 -0.91 -1.05 -3.21
N MET A 172 -1.79 -0.05 -3.36
CA MET A 172 -3.08 -0.03 -2.70
C MET A 172 -4.17 -0.62 -3.60
N MET A 173 -5.10 -1.35 -3.01
CA MET A 173 -6.23 -1.94 -3.70
C MET A 173 -7.53 -1.28 -3.27
N GLN A 174 -8.40 -1.06 -4.25
CA GLN A 174 -9.71 -0.46 -4.00
C GLN A 174 -10.64 -1.46 -3.33
N GLU A 175 -11.23 -1.08 -2.22
CA GLU A 175 -12.36 -1.77 -1.61
C GLU A 175 -13.63 -1.40 -2.37
N SER A 176 -14.18 -2.31 -3.18
CA SER A 176 -15.26 -1.97 -4.10
C SER A 176 -16.63 -2.49 -3.69
N LYS A 177 -17.66 -1.79 -4.22
CA LYS A 177 -19.09 -1.98 -4.01
C LYS A 177 -19.74 -3.14 -4.74
N ASN A 178 -19.21 -3.48 -5.89
CA ASN A 178 -19.82 -4.37 -6.87
C ASN A 178 -18.80 -5.29 -7.51
N PHE A 179 -18.45 -6.36 -6.82
CA PHE A 179 -18.36 -7.61 -7.55
C PHE A 179 -19.66 -8.37 -7.27
N GLN A 180 -20.69 -8.11 -8.07
CA GLN A 180 -21.66 -9.16 -8.31
C GLN A 180 -20.85 -10.39 -8.65
N ASN A 181 -21.02 -11.46 -7.86
CA ASN A 181 -20.46 -12.77 -8.03
C ASN A 181 -20.39 -13.19 -9.52
N LYS A 182 -19.43 -12.72 -10.26
CA LYS A 182 -18.92 -13.42 -11.39
C LYS A 182 -18.01 -14.48 -10.79
N LEU A 183 -18.62 -15.56 -10.30
CA LEU A 183 -17.91 -16.78 -10.02
C LEU A 183 -16.98 -16.98 -11.21
N LEU A 184 -15.66 -16.91 -10.97
CA LEU A 184 -14.68 -17.24 -11.99
C LEU A 184 -15.10 -18.57 -12.57
N THR A 185 -15.49 -18.56 -13.82
CA THR A 185 -15.89 -19.79 -14.52
C THR A 185 -14.70 -20.73 -14.52
N LYS A 186 -14.94 -22.03 -14.72
CA LYS A 186 -13.83 -22.98 -14.89
C LYS A 186 -12.86 -22.50 -15.98
N GLU A 187 -13.36 -21.84 -17.01
CA GLU A 187 -12.56 -21.24 -18.10
C GLU A 187 -11.69 -20.08 -17.64
N ASP A 188 -12.19 -19.20 -16.79
CA ASP A 188 -11.40 -18.09 -16.23
C ASP A 188 -10.25 -18.62 -15.35
N LYS A 189 -10.49 -19.68 -14.59
CA LYS A 189 -9.46 -20.35 -13.78
C LYS A 189 -8.40 -21.03 -14.67
N ILE A 190 -8.81 -21.69 -15.75
CA ILE A 190 -7.92 -22.34 -16.71
C ILE A 190 -7.10 -21.29 -17.46
N ASN A 191 -7.70 -20.20 -17.94
CA ASN A 191 -6.99 -19.14 -18.64
C ASN A 191 -5.97 -18.43 -17.76
N ARG A 192 -6.26 -18.25 -16.47
CA ARG A 192 -5.31 -17.74 -15.49
C ARG A 192 -4.12 -18.68 -15.31
N LEU A 193 -4.38 -19.98 -15.12
CA LEU A 193 -3.34 -21.00 -14.99
C LEU A 193 -2.46 -21.08 -16.26
N MET A 194 -3.05 -21.00 -17.44
CA MET A 194 -2.33 -21.01 -18.73
C MET A 194 -1.45 -19.78 -18.89
N ASN A 195 -1.94 -18.58 -18.51
CA ASN A 195 -1.13 -17.37 -18.55
C ASN A 195 0.04 -17.40 -17.55
N ASP A 196 -0.17 -17.96 -16.36
CA ASP A 196 0.90 -18.13 -15.38
C ASP A 196 2.00 -19.09 -15.88
N ILE A 197 1.62 -20.18 -16.54
CA ILE A 197 2.55 -21.14 -17.15
C ILE A 197 3.33 -20.50 -18.31
N LEU A 198 2.67 -19.74 -19.19
CA LEU A 198 3.31 -19.07 -20.33
C LEU A 198 4.29 -17.99 -19.87
N ILE A 199 4.00 -17.27 -18.80
CA ILE A 199 4.90 -16.28 -18.20
C ILE A 199 6.14 -16.98 -17.61
N ASP A 200 5.95 -18.10 -16.91
CA ASP A 200 7.05 -18.86 -16.33
C ASP A 200 7.96 -19.48 -17.40
N GLU A 201 7.44 -19.91 -18.57
CA GLU A 201 8.23 -20.38 -19.70
C GLU A 201 9.03 -19.24 -20.37
N LEU A 202 8.39 -18.07 -20.60
CA LEU A 202 9.06 -16.91 -21.18
C LEU A 202 10.20 -16.36 -20.32
N VAL A 203 10.05 -16.41 -18.99
CA VAL A 203 11.10 -15.95 -18.03
C VAL A 203 12.26 -16.96 -17.95
N ASN A 204 12.04 -18.23 -18.27
CA ASN A 204 13.09 -19.26 -18.27
C ASN A 204 13.88 -19.31 -19.58
N ASP A 205 13.26 -18.98 -20.72
CA ASP A 205 13.93 -18.92 -22.02
C ASP A 205 14.90 -17.71 -22.17
N GLU A 206 14.76 -16.67 -21.35
CA GLU A 206 15.71 -15.54 -21.33
C GLU A 206 16.97 -15.79 -20.46
N LYS A 207 17.11 -16.98 -19.88
CA LYS A 207 18.24 -17.37 -19.00
C LYS A 207 19.16 -18.44 -19.57
N GLU A 208 18.93 -18.91 -20.78
CA GLU A 208 19.84 -19.71 -21.56
C GLU A 208 20.56 -18.87 -22.64
#